data_df2a3b98b34cdeae2d24b7779ee65bb0
#
_entry.id   df2a3b98b34cdeae2d24b7779ee65bb0
#
_cell.length_a   1.000
_cell.length_b   1.000
_cell.length_c   1.000
_cell.angle_alpha   90.00
_cell.angle_beta   90.00
_cell.angle_gamma   90.00
#
_symmetry.space_group_name_H-M   'P 1'
#
loop_
_entity.id
_entity.type
_entity.pdbx_description
1 polymer ?
#
loop_
_entity_poly.entity_id
_entity_poly.type
_entity_poly.pdbx_seq_one_letter_code
_entity_poly.pdbx_strand_id
1 'polypeptide(L)'
;MTRFAMVIDTKTCIGCGDCVVACKTENRVPDGLNRDWVVEATRGKYPKLTTEFRSERCNHCSNATCVTLCPTGASHYWAGTNIVLVDPDMCTGCKACIAACPYDARLVMHPEGYIDKCTFCHHRVAQGLDPACVSSCPTRCMYFGSLDDADSEVNRLLRTRDYKVLKPETGNEPNVYYLI
;
A
#
# COMPACT_ATOMS: atom_id res chain seq x y z
N MET A 1 17.69 -4.99 7.68
CA MET A 1 16.57 -4.09 7.30
C MET A 1 15.33 -4.96 7.15
N THR A 2 14.34 -4.78 8.00
CA THR A 2 13.13 -5.61 7.99
C THR A 2 12.27 -5.27 6.77
N ARG A 3 11.96 -6.28 5.96
CA ARG A 3 11.12 -6.12 4.77
C ARG A 3 9.68 -6.49 5.09
N PHE A 4 8.85 -5.49 5.30
CA PHE A 4 7.41 -5.68 5.44
C PHE A 4 6.73 -5.78 4.08
N ALA A 5 5.71 -6.62 4.01
CA ALA A 5 4.88 -6.79 2.82
C ALA A 5 3.41 -6.90 3.19
N MET A 6 2.57 -6.58 2.21
CA MET A 6 1.14 -6.82 2.26
C MET A 6 0.75 -7.80 1.15
N VAL A 7 -0.02 -8.80 1.51
CA VAL A 7 -0.59 -9.77 0.56
C VAL A 7 -2.10 -9.60 0.56
N ILE A 8 -2.70 -9.52 -0.61
CA ILE A 8 -4.13 -9.32 -0.81
C ILE A 8 -4.68 -10.45 -1.68
N ASP A 9 -5.62 -11.22 -1.14
CA ASP A 9 -6.30 -12.28 -1.88
C ASP A 9 -7.47 -11.67 -2.69
N THR A 10 -7.28 -11.54 -4.00
CA THR A 10 -8.28 -10.93 -4.87
C THR A 10 -9.50 -11.82 -5.08
N LYS A 11 -9.41 -13.13 -4.79
CA LYS A 11 -10.55 -14.08 -4.90
C LYS A 11 -11.52 -13.95 -3.74
N THR A 12 -11.03 -13.54 -2.57
CA THR A 12 -11.85 -13.39 -1.36
C THR A 12 -12.23 -11.93 -1.07
N CYS A 13 -11.61 -10.98 -1.78
CA CYS A 13 -11.98 -9.57 -1.71
C CYS A 13 -13.36 -9.34 -2.35
N ILE A 14 -14.27 -8.73 -1.61
CA ILE A 14 -15.64 -8.44 -2.05
C ILE A 14 -15.87 -6.96 -2.45
N GLY A 15 -14.82 -6.14 -2.44
CA GLY A 15 -14.91 -4.74 -2.84
C GLY A 15 -15.67 -3.83 -1.87
N CYS A 16 -15.87 -4.22 -0.62
CA CYS A 16 -16.73 -3.53 0.36
C CYS A 16 -16.26 -2.12 0.74
N GLY A 17 -14.99 -1.75 0.49
CA GLY A 17 -14.43 -0.44 0.84
C GLY A 17 -14.07 -0.24 2.33
N ASP A 18 -14.26 -1.23 3.18
CA ASP A 18 -13.96 -1.12 4.62
C ASP A 18 -12.50 -0.75 4.89
N CYS A 19 -11.56 -1.27 4.10
CA CYS A 19 -10.15 -0.90 4.17
C CYS A 19 -9.92 0.61 3.98
N VAL A 20 -10.69 1.25 3.09
CA VAL A 20 -10.62 2.70 2.83
C VAL A 20 -11.13 3.47 4.03
N VAL A 21 -12.30 3.09 4.57
CA VAL A 21 -12.89 3.72 5.76
C VAL A 21 -11.97 3.58 6.97
N ALA A 22 -11.47 2.36 7.23
CA ALA A 22 -10.55 2.10 8.34
C ALA A 22 -9.26 2.94 8.21
N CYS A 23 -8.70 3.06 7.00
CA CYS A 23 -7.52 3.88 6.76
C CYS A 23 -7.80 5.36 7.03
N LYS A 24 -8.95 5.87 6.58
CA LYS A 24 -9.36 7.26 6.81
C LYS A 24 -9.51 7.56 8.30
N THR A 25 -10.19 6.69 9.03
CA THR A 25 -10.43 6.84 10.48
C THR A 25 -9.12 6.78 11.27
N GLU A 26 -8.31 5.76 11.03
CA GLU A 26 -7.04 5.55 11.74
C GLU A 26 -6.04 6.69 11.53
N ASN A 27 -5.94 7.17 10.28
CA ASN A 27 -4.92 8.13 9.88
C ASN A 27 -5.46 9.56 9.74
N ARG A 28 -6.71 9.82 10.13
CA ARG A 28 -7.38 11.12 10.04
C ARG A 28 -7.26 11.76 8.64
N VAL A 29 -7.46 10.93 7.61
CA VAL A 29 -7.38 11.41 6.22
C VAL A 29 -8.60 12.29 5.93
N PRO A 30 -8.43 13.54 5.47
CA PRO A 30 -9.53 14.46 5.21
C PRO A 30 -10.54 13.93 4.20
N ASP A 31 -11.75 14.48 4.22
CA ASP A 31 -12.77 14.18 3.22
C ASP A 31 -12.28 14.54 1.81
N GLY A 32 -12.71 13.76 0.84
CA GLY A 32 -12.27 13.89 -0.55
C GLY A 32 -10.88 13.30 -0.88
N LEU A 33 -10.09 12.93 0.14
CA LEU A 33 -8.77 12.30 -0.05
C LEU A 33 -8.78 10.85 0.42
N ASN A 34 -7.99 9.99 -0.23
CA ASN A 34 -7.84 8.59 0.14
C ASN A 34 -6.38 8.14 0.01
N ARG A 35 -5.87 7.39 1.01
CA ARG A 35 -4.54 6.76 0.97
C ARG A 35 -4.55 5.38 0.31
N ASP A 36 -5.73 4.80 0.17
CA ASP A 36 -6.00 3.54 -0.53
C ASP A 36 -7.37 3.60 -1.22
N TRP A 37 -7.60 2.71 -2.16
CA TRP A 37 -8.82 2.63 -2.96
C TRP A 37 -9.07 1.20 -3.42
N VAL A 38 -10.29 0.92 -3.86
CA VAL A 38 -10.64 -0.38 -4.43
C VAL A 38 -10.84 -0.23 -5.93
N VAL A 39 -10.14 -1.06 -6.70
CA VAL A 39 -10.31 -1.18 -8.15
C VAL A 39 -11.20 -2.36 -8.44
N GLU A 40 -12.20 -2.14 -9.28
CA GLU A 40 -13.05 -3.17 -9.86
C GLU A 40 -12.62 -3.44 -11.29
N ALA A 41 -12.43 -4.69 -11.65
CA ALA A 41 -12.11 -5.12 -13.01
C ALA A 41 -13.03 -6.25 -13.45
N THR A 42 -13.96 -5.96 -14.36
CA THR A 42 -14.81 -6.97 -14.97
C THR A 42 -14.19 -7.48 -16.27
N ARG A 43 -14.10 -8.80 -16.40
CA ARG A 43 -13.51 -9.50 -17.56
C ARG A 43 -14.49 -10.53 -18.14
N GLY A 44 -14.25 -10.89 -19.40
CA GLY A 44 -15.03 -11.90 -20.10
C GLY A 44 -16.08 -11.30 -21.03
N LYS A 45 -16.98 -12.17 -21.55
CA LYS A 45 -18.12 -11.80 -22.38
C LYS A 45 -19.38 -12.46 -21.82
N TYR A 46 -20.49 -11.73 -21.88
CA TYR A 46 -21.79 -12.28 -21.48
C TYR A 46 -22.05 -13.64 -22.16
N PRO A 47 -22.56 -14.67 -21.44
CA PRO A 47 -22.90 -14.69 -20.01
C PRO A 47 -21.75 -15.06 -19.06
N LYS A 48 -20.52 -15.20 -19.53
CA LYS A 48 -19.34 -15.60 -18.74
C LYS A 48 -18.55 -14.35 -18.32
N LEU A 49 -19.08 -13.60 -17.37
CA LEU A 49 -18.41 -12.45 -16.77
C LEU A 49 -17.82 -12.84 -15.42
N THR A 50 -16.63 -12.27 -15.11
CA THR A 50 -15.97 -12.39 -13.83
C THR A 50 -15.57 -11.00 -13.35
N THR A 51 -15.85 -10.66 -12.10
CA THR A 51 -15.41 -9.40 -11.49
C THR A 51 -14.34 -9.70 -10.43
N GLU A 52 -13.22 -9.00 -10.51
CA GLU A 52 -12.13 -9.01 -9.55
C GLU A 52 -12.12 -7.67 -8.82
N PHE A 53 -12.04 -7.71 -7.50
CA PHE A 53 -11.81 -6.53 -6.67
C PHE A 53 -10.38 -6.53 -6.16
N ARG A 54 -9.73 -5.35 -6.18
CA ARG A 54 -8.35 -5.21 -5.74
C ARG A 54 -8.19 -3.91 -4.95
N SER A 55 -7.81 -4.03 -3.68
CA SER A 55 -7.47 -2.86 -2.86
C SER A 55 -6.05 -2.41 -3.19
N GLU A 56 -5.91 -1.18 -3.65
CA GLU A 56 -4.63 -0.59 -4.06
C GLU A 56 -4.21 0.55 -3.12
N ARG A 57 -2.91 0.76 -3.02
CA ARG A 57 -2.26 1.76 -2.15
C ARG A 57 -0.80 1.96 -2.52
N CYS A 58 -0.07 2.72 -1.73
CA CYS A 58 1.38 2.77 -1.84
C CYS A 58 1.98 1.38 -1.67
N ASN A 59 2.87 1.01 -2.60
CA ASN A 59 3.49 -0.33 -2.63
C ASN A 59 4.73 -0.45 -1.74
N HIS A 60 5.14 0.62 -1.03
CA HIS A 60 6.34 0.62 -0.17
C HIS A 60 7.54 -0.06 -0.82
N CYS A 61 7.83 0.35 -2.05
CA CYS A 61 8.85 -0.23 -2.91
C CYS A 61 10.21 -0.32 -2.23
N SER A 62 10.93 -1.43 -2.43
CA SER A 62 12.31 -1.59 -1.92
C SER A 62 13.29 -0.69 -2.67
N ASN A 63 13.03 -0.43 -3.96
CA ASN A 63 13.75 0.54 -4.78
C ASN A 63 12.82 1.73 -5.11
N ALA A 64 12.53 2.57 -4.11
CA ALA A 64 11.51 3.60 -4.22
C ALA A 64 12.02 4.85 -4.95
N THR A 65 11.70 5.01 -6.23
CA THR A 65 12.04 6.21 -7.03
C THR A 65 11.58 7.50 -6.35
N CYS A 66 10.45 7.48 -5.65
CA CYS A 66 9.94 8.63 -4.92
C CYS A 66 10.78 9.03 -3.68
N VAL A 67 11.63 8.14 -3.18
CA VAL A 67 12.63 8.46 -2.15
C VAL A 67 13.87 9.06 -2.82
N THR A 68 14.36 8.41 -3.87
CA THR A 68 15.57 8.83 -4.59
C THR A 68 15.44 10.25 -5.19
N LEU A 69 14.25 10.62 -5.68
CA LEU A 69 14.01 11.91 -6.31
C LEU A 69 13.57 13.01 -5.34
N CYS A 70 13.48 12.74 -4.05
CA CYS A 70 13.06 13.76 -3.08
C CYS A 70 14.20 14.74 -2.78
N PRO A 71 14.09 16.03 -3.17
CA PRO A 71 15.20 16.98 -3.05
C PRO A 71 15.50 17.35 -1.59
N THR A 72 14.52 17.24 -0.70
CA THR A 72 14.66 17.57 0.74
C THR A 72 14.90 16.36 1.62
N GLY A 73 14.79 15.13 1.07
CA GLY A 73 14.81 13.91 1.86
C GLY A 73 13.53 13.66 2.68
N ALA A 74 12.50 14.49 2.51
CA ALA A 74 11.21 14.30 3.20
C ALA A 74 10.60 12.92 2.93
N SER A 75 10.71 12.41 1.70
CA SER A 75 10.34 11.03 1.39
C SER A 75 11.53 10.11 1.72
N HIS A 76 11.38 9.24 2.71
CA HIS A 76 12.45 8.42 3.24
C HIS A 76 11.94 7.03 3.66
N TYR A 77 12.84 6.11 3.92
CA TYR A 77 12.49 4.84 4.57
C TYR A 77 12.45 5.00 6.09
N TRP A 78 11.45 4.44 6.73
CA TRP A 78 11.44 4.29 8.19
C TRP A 78 12.66 3.46 8.63
N ALA A 79 13.42 3.97 9.59
CA ALA A 79 14.71 3.42 9.98
C ALA A 79 14.67 1.89 10.20
N GLY A 80 15.58 1.18 9.55
CA GLY A 80 15.68 -0.28 9.62
C GLY A 80 14.61 -1.06 8.86
N THR A 81 13.75 -0.41 8.08
CA THR A 81 12.66 -1.07 7.33
C THR A 81 12.57 -0.60 5.88
N ASN A 82 11.73 -1.27 5.07
CA ASN A 82 11.35 -0.84 3.73
C ASN A 82 10.08 0.04 3.71
N ILE A 83 9.54 0.42 4.86
CA ILE A 83 8.36 1.27 4.91
C ILE A 83 8.74 2.70 4.51
N VAL A 84 8.18 3.17 3.39
CA VAL A 84 8.41 4.53 2.93
C VAL A 84 7.49 5.49 3.68
N LEU A 85 8.03 6.56 4.23
CA LEU A 85 7.31 7.64 4.91
C LEU A 85 7.53 8.97 4.20
N VAL A 86 6.79 9.98 4.61
CA VAL A 86 6.99 11.38 4.25
C VAL A 86 6.98 12.19 5.54
N ASP A 87 8.02 12.97 5.74
CA ASP A 87 8.09 13.96 6.81
C ASP A 87 7.43 15.26 6.33
N PRO A 88 6.29 15.66 6.94
CA PRO A 88 5.57 16.86 6.52
C PRO A 88 6.38 18.15 6.74
N ASP A 89 7.23 18.21 7.78
CA ASP A 89 8.01 19.39 8.12
C ASP A 89 9.16 19.64 7.13
N MET A 90 9.69 18.57 6.53
CA MET A 90 10.71 18.65 5.49
C MET A 90 10.14 18.77 4.08
N CYS A 91 8.84 18.52 3.90
CA CYS A 91 8.20 18.45 2.59
C CYS A 91 7.88 19.84 2.03
N THR A 92 8.48 20.21 0.92
CA THR A 92 8.22 21.50 0.22
C THR A 92 7.03 21.45 -0.75
N GLY A 93 6.31 20.33 -0.85
CA GLY A 93 5.18 20.18 -1.77
C GLY A 93 5.56 20.22 -3.26
N CYS A 94 6.80 19.98 -3.63
CA CYS A 94 7.30 20.09 -5.02
C CYS A 94 6.67 19.08 -5.99
N LYS A 95 5.96 18.07 -5.51
CA LYS A 95 5.23 17.01 -6.27
C LYS A 95 6.11 16.09 -7.14
N ALA A 96 7.43 16.19 -7.09
CA ALA A 96 8.33 15.31 -7.85
C ALA A 96 8.04 13.81 -7.56
N CYS A 97 7.75 13.48 -6.31
CA CYS A 97 7.42 12.12 -5.90
C CYS A 97 6.02 11.64 -6.37
N ILE A 98 5.08 12.56 -6.68
CA ILE A 98 3.81 12.21 -7.34
C ILE A 98 4.09 11.82 -8.78
N ALA A 99 4.81 12.65 -9.52
CA ALA A 99 5.17 12.38 -10.91
C ALA A 99 6.00 11.09 -11.10
N ALA A 100 6.82 10.75 -10.09
CA ALA A 100 7.66 9.55 -10.10
C ALA A 100 6.94 8.27 -9.69
N CYS A 101 5.76 8.37 -9.07
CA CYS A 101 5.04 7.18 -8.56
C CYS A 101 4.25 6.51 -9.70
N PRO A 102 4.61 5.29 -10.12
CA PRO A 102 3.87 4.63 -11.20
C PRO A 102 2.48 4.12 -10.75
N TYR A 103 2.19 4.16 -9.46
CA TYR A 103 0.96 3.61 -8.87
C TYR A 103 -0.07 4.68 -8.49
N ASP A 104 0.20 5.97 -8.73
CA ASP A 104 -0.63 7.11 -8.33
C ASP A 104 -0.97 7.15 -6.82
N ALA A 105 -0.07 6.58 -6.00
CA ALA A 105 -0.31 6.34 -4.58
C ALA A 105 0.13 7.51 -3.68
N ARG A 106 0.12 8.73 -4.20
CA ARG A 106 0.47 9.94 -3.45
C ARG A 106 -0.57 11.01 -3.65
N LEU A 107 -0.85 11.76 -2.60
CA LEU A 107 -1.84 12.84 -2.58
C LEU A 107 -1.24 14.10 -1.96
N VAL A 108 -1.88 15.23 -2.22
CA VAL A 108 -1.53 16.53 -1.60
C VAL A 108 -2.48 16.77 -0.43
N MET A 109 -1.93 17.00 0.74
CA MET A 109 -2.72 17.44 1.91
C MET A 109 -2.99 18.94 1.81
N HIS A 110 -4.25 19.30 1.95
CA HIS A 110 -4.70 20.68 1.92
C HIS A 110 -5.29 21.09 3.30
N PRO A 111 -5.01 22.30 3.78
CA PRO A 111 -4.30 23.41 3.13
C PRO A 111 -2.77 23.37 3.23
N GLU A 112 -2.18 22.45 3.98
CA GLU A 112 -0.76 22.47 4.38
C GLU A 112 0.20 22.29 3.18
N GLY A 113 -0.24 21.64 2.12
CA GLY A 113 0.51 21.49 0.86
C GLY A 113 1.57 20.39 0.82
N TYR A 114 1.79 19.65 1.91
CA TYR A 114 2.73 18.53 1.90
C TYR A 114 2.14 17.30 1.19
N ILE A 115 3.01 16.35 0.82
CA ILE A 115 2.61 15.10 0.16
C ILE A 115 2.40 14.00 1.18
N ASP A 116 1.27 13.31 1.06
CA ASP A 116 0.93 12.19 1.93
C ASP A 116 0.64 10.90 1.12
N LYS A 117 0.57 9.77 1.82
CA LYS A 117 0.30 8.44 1.26
C LYS A 117 0.07 7.40 2.36
N CYS A 118 -0.27 6.17 1.99
CA CYS A 118 -0.26 5.03 2.90
C CYS A 118 1.09 4.89 3.61
N THR A 119 1.08 4.66 4.92
CA THR A 119 2.26 4.50 5.78
C THR A 119 2.42 3.09 6.32
N PHE A 120 1.64 2.11 5.81
CA PHE A 120 1.46 0.79 6.44
C PHE A 120 1.08 0.89 7.92
N CYS A 121 0.48 2.03 8.34
CA CYS A 121 0.19 2.32 9.74
C CYS A 121 1.42 2.09 10.63
N HIS A 122 2.60 2.63 10.26
CA HIS A 122 3.88 2.39 10.95
C HIS A 122 3.79 2.57 12.47
N HIS A 123 2.93 3.49 12.95
CA HIS A 123 2.68 3.70 14.36
C HIS A 123 2.02 2.49 15.05
N ARG A 124 1.17 1.72 14.32
CA ARG A 124 0.61 0.45 14.83
C ARG A 124 1.64 -0.67 14.71
N VAL A 125 2.32 -0.76 13.58
CA VAL A 125 3.36 -1.77 13.31
C VAL A 125 4.48 -1.68 14.35
N ALA A 126 4.87 -0.47 14.77
CA ALA A 126 5.85 -0.25 15.84
C ALA A 126 5.41 -0.84 17.20
N GLN A 127 4.10 -1.06 17.38
CA GLN A 127 3.51 -1.67 18.58
C GLN A 127 3.20 -3.16 18.38
N GLY A 128 3.62 -3.77 17.26
CA GLY A 128 3.32 -5.16 16.93
C GLY A 128 1.87 -5.40 16.49
N LEU A 129 1.13 -4.35 16.10
CA LEU A 129 -0.25 -4.44 15.63
C LEU A 129 -0.30 -4.40 14.10
N ASP A 130 -1.29 -5.08 13.53
CA ASP A 130 -1.56 -5.00 12.10
C ASP A 130 -2.02 -3.61 11.66
N PRO A 131 -1.76 -3.21 10.39
CA PRO A 131 -2.38 -2.03 9.80
C PRO A 131 -3.91 -2.05 9.93
N ALA A 132 -4.53 -0.90 10.13
CA ALA A 132 -5.97 -0.79 10.37
C ALA A 132 -6.82 -1.47 9.28
N CYS A 133 -6.45 -1.32 8.01
CA CYS A 133 -7.14 -1.95 6.88
C CYS A 133 -7.05 -3.50 6.88
N VAL A 134 -6.00 -4.06 7.48
CA VAL A 134 -5.87 -5.53 7.66
C VAL A 134 -6.79 -5.98 8.78
N SER A 135 -6.72 -5.30 9.93
CA SER A 135 -7.53 -5.64 11.12
C SER A 135 -9.02 -5.53 10.88
N SER A 136 -9.47 -4.57 10.04
CA SER A 136 -10.89 -4.31 9.79
C SER A 136 -11.48 -5.18 8.69
N CYS A 137 -10.68 -5.83 7.85
CA CYS A 137 -11.15 -6.54 6.66
C CYS A 137 -12.14 -7.66 7.01
N PRO A 138 -13.42 -7.57 6.62
CA PRO A 138 -14.44 -8.54 7.03
C PRO A 138 -14.23 -9.94 6.43
N THR A 139 -13.65 -10.00 5.24
CA THR A 139 -13.32 -11.28 4.56
C THR A 139 -11.93 -11.79 4.89
N ARG A 140 -11.14 -11.03 5.68
CA ARG A 140 -9.74 -11.34 6.00
C ARG A 140 -8.90 -11.65 4.75
N CYS A 141 -9.14 -10.92 3.66
CA CYS A 141 -8.40 -11.10 2.42
C CYS A 141 -7.05 -10.38 2.40
N MET A 142 -6.71 -9.63 3.45
CA MET A 142 -5.48 -8.87 3.58
C MET A 142 -4.60 -9.46 4.67
N TYR A 143 -3.31 -9.62 4.36
CA TYR A 143 -2.29 -10.15 5.27
C TYR A 143 -1.12 -9.18 5.29
N PHE A 144 -0.54 -8.97 6.45
CA PHE A 144 0.62 -8.11 6.63
C PHE A 144 1.67 -8.82 7.47
N GLY A 145 2.95 -8.63 7.15
CA GLY A 145 4.02 -9.26 7.91
C GLY A 145 5.40 -9.02 7.32
N SER A 146 6.41 -9.56 7.99
CA SER A 146 7.80 -9.49 7.55
C SER A 146 8.10 -10.60 6.53
N LEU A 147 8.77 -10.25 5.42
CA LEU A 147 9.33 -11.21 4.49
C LEU A 147 10.61 -11.88 5.02
N ASP A 148 11.23 -11.31 6.04
CA ASP A 148 12.44 -11.86 6.67
C ASP A 148 12.10 -12.93 7.72
N ASP A 149 10.85 -13.00 8.16
CA ASP A 149 10.34 -14.06 9.02
C ASP A 149 9.79 -15.21 8.18
N ALA A 150 10.51 -16.34 8.16
CA ALA A 150 10.16 -17.52 7.37
C ALA A 150 8.81 -18.13 7.74
N ASP A 151 8.37 -17.95 8.98
CA ASP A 151 7.12 -18.49 9.52
C ASP A 151 5.95 -17.53 9.38
N SER A 152 6.19 -16.31 8.87
CA SER A 152 5.13 -15.33 8.65
C SER A 152 4.08 -15.85 7.66
N GLU A 153 2.81 -15.52 7.92
CA GLU A 153 1.70 -15.86 7.03
C GLU A 153 1.91 -15.33 5.60
N VAL A 154 2.52 -14.13 5.49
CA VAL A 154 2.88 -13.53 4.20
C VAL A 154 3.82 -14.44 3.42
N ASN A 155 4.90 -14.93 4.05
CA ASN A 155 5.83 -15.84 3.40
C ASN A 155 5.19 -17.18 3.04
N ARG A 156 4.35 -17.71 3.91
CA ARG A 156 3.60 -18.95 3.65
C ARG A 156 2.74 -18.80 2.39
N LEU A 157 1.99 -17.72 2.29
CA LEU A 157 1.11 -17.46 1.13
C LEU A 157 1.90 -17.28 -0.16
N LEU A 158 2.99 -16.51 -0.15
CA LEU A 158 3.81 -16.25 -1.33
C LEU A 158 4.57 -17.50 -1.83
N ARG A 159 4.81 -18.48 -0.96
CA ARG A 159 5.42 -19.78 -1.36
C ARG A 159 4.41 -20.78 -1.90
N THR A 160 3.14 -20.68 -1.49
CA THR A 160 2.14 -21.72 -1.77
C THR A 160 1.10 -21.31 -2.80
N ARG A 161 1.02 -20.03 -3.16
CA ARG A 161 0.01 -19.49 -4.08
C ARG A 161 0.66 -18.62 -5.15
N ASP A 162 0.07 -18.63 -6.33
CA ASP A 162 0.44 -17.72 -7.40
C ASP A 162 0.05 -16.29 -7.04
N TYR A 163 0.92 -15.36 -7.39
CA TYR A 163 0.70 -13.93 -7.12
C TYR A 163 1.21 -13.06 -8.27
N LYS A 164 0.75 -11.84 -8.29
CA LYS A 164 1.25 -10.77 -9.16
C LYS A 164 1.57 -9.53 -8.31
N VAL A 165 2.44 -8.68 -8.83
CA VAL A 165 2.68 -7.32 -8.35
C VAL A 165 2.27 -6.32 -9.42
N LEU A 166 2.03 -5.07 -9.04
CA LEU A 166 1.69 -4.03 -10.00
C LEU A 166 2.95 -3.48 -10.66
N LYS A 167 2.91 -3.29 -11.99
CA LYS A 167 3.93 -2.61 -12.78
C LYS A 167 5.38 -3.08 -12.49
N PRO A 168 5.67 -4.39 -12.54
CA PRO A 168 7.00 -4.92 -12.25
C PRO A 168 8.08 -4.37 -13.18
N GLU A 169 7.70 -3.97 -14.40
CA GLU A 169 8.57 -3.38 -15.42
C GLU A 169 9.21 -2.04 -15.01
N THR A 170 8.68 -1.39 -13.96
CA THR A 170 9.22 -0.11 -13.48
C THR A 170 10.51 -0.24 -12.67
N GLY A 171 10.88 -1.45 -12.24
CA GLY A 171 12.07 -1.69 -11.42
C GLY A 171 11.98 -1.17 -9.98
N ASN A 172 10.80 -0.75 -9.52
CA ASN A 172 10.60 -0.19 -8.17
C ASN A 172 10.56 -1.24 -7.05
N GLU A 173 10.47 -2.53 -7.37
CA GLU A 173 10.39 -3.64 -6.42
C GLU A 173 9.26 -3.46 -5.38
N PRO A 174 7.97 -3.53 -5.81
CA PRO A 174 6.84 -3.33 -4.92
C PRO A 174 6.70 -4.43 -3.87
N ASN A 175 6.25 -4.08 -2.67
CA ASN A 175 6.01 -5.00 -1.54
C ASN A 175 4.50 -5.18 -1.23
N VAL A 176 3.63 -4.92 -2.20
CA VAL A 176 2.22 -5.31 -2.17
C VAL A 176 1.99 -6.38 -3.23
N TYR A 177 1.53 -7.54 -2.80
CA TYR A 177 1.35 -8.74 -3.61
C TYR A 177 -0.14 -9.09 -3.71
N TYR A 178 -0.59 -9.48 -4.88
CA TYR A 178 -1.98 -9.86 -5.15
C TYR A 178 -2.05 -11.33 -5.51
N LEU A 179 -2.67 -12.16 -4.67
CA LEU A 179 -2.90 -13.58 -4.96
C LEU A 179 -3.94 -13.73 -6.08
N ILE A 180 -3.71 -14.66 -7.00
CA ILE A 180 -4.50 -14.89 -8.21
C ILE A 180 -4.99 -16.33 -8.33
#